data_12655ee46c4d26459114ed7b02839b5c
#
_entry.id   12655ee46c4d26459114ed7b02839b5c
#
_cell.length_a   1.000
_cell.length_b   1.000
_cell.length_c   1.000
_cell.angle_alpha   90.00
_cell.angle_beta   90.00
_cell.angle_gamma   90.00
#
_symmetry.space_group_name_H-M   'P 1'
#
loop_
_entity.id
_entity.type
_entity.pdbx_description
1 polymer ?
#
loop_
_entity_poly.entity_id
_entity_poly.type
_entity_poly.pdbx_seq_one_letter_code
_entity_poly.pdbx_strand_id
1 'polypeptide(L)'
;PNHAVAISSISIELDEITLFNPYTEEELTTYRLSSFVKAWSQSNHYLVVVNTTDRFVYEPYPISLDDVQLDDDLTELQEAIAENAHEIWAKARTDQGWTYGPERNDQKKETPDMVPYCNLPEGEKLYDREMAMQTLKLVKKLGYEIVRRK
;
A
#
# COMPACT_ATOMS: atom_id res chain seq x y z
N PRO A 1 9.11 -22.46 15.63
CA PRO A 1 9.01 -21.01 15.67
C PRO A 1 9.64 -20.46 14.40
N ASN A 2 8.90 -19.60 13.67
CA ASN A 2 9.40 -18.94 12.48
C ASN A 2 10.33 -17.81 12.93
N HIS A 3 11.62 -17.88 12.55
CA HIS A 3 12.57 -16.80 12.76
C HIS A 3 12.74 -16.02 11.47
N ALA A 4 12.59 -14.72 11.53
CA ALA A 4 12.97 -13.81 10.46
C ALA A 4 14.33 -13.21 10.80
N VAL A 5 15.30 -13.30 9.88
CA VAL A 5 16.60 -12.65 9.96
C VAL A 5 16.77 -11.74 8.76
N ALA A 6 17.46 -10.64 8.92
CA ALA A 6 17.83 -9.77 7.81
C ALA A 6 19.23 -10.08 7.32
N ILE A 7 19.43 -10.07 6.01
CA ILE A 7 20.76 -10.15 5.43
C ILE A 7 21.39 -8.77 5.47
N SER A 8 22.51 -8.65 6.17
CA SER A 8 23.28 -7.40 6.26
C SER A 8 24.27 -7.25 5.11
N SER A 9 24.95 -8.35 4.74
CA SER A 9 25.88 -8.35 3.61
C SER A 9 26.06 -9.74 3.02
N ILE A 10 26.45 -9.80 1.73
CA ILE A 10 26.85 -11.01 1.03
C ILE A 10 28.15 -10.73 0.29
N SER A 11 29.14 -11.60 0.45
CA SER A 11 30.36 -11.61 -0.33
C SER A 11 30.54 -12.97 -1.01
N ILE A 12 30.39 -12.98 -2.32
CA ILE A 12 30.58 -14.21 -3.13
C ILE A 12 32.07 -14.61 -3.16
N GLU A 13 32.95 -13.62 -3.23
CA GLU A 13 34.40 -13.83 -3.30
C GLU A 13 34.96 -14.45 -2.00
N LEU A 14 34.42 -14.07 -0.86
CA LEU A 14 34.84 -14.57 0.45
C LEU A 14 34.02 -15.78 0.93
N ASP A 15 32.99 -16.18 0.19
CA ASP A 15 32.01 -17.20 0.60
C ASP A 15 31.35 -16.84 1.95
N GLU A 16 30.96 -15.56 2.13
CA GLU A 16 30.43 -15.06 3.39
C GLU A 16 29.03 -14.45 3.24
N ILE A 17 28.18 -14.68 4.24
CA ILE A 17 26.90 -14.01 4.43
C ILE A 17 26.81 -13.54 5.89
N THR A 18 26.48 -12.28 6.10
CA THR A 18 26.28 -11.71 7.43
C THR A 18 24.80 -11.47 7.65
N LEU A 19 24.28 -11.99 8.75
CA LEU A 19 22.88 -11.92 9.12
C LEU A 19 22.69 -11.04 10.37
N PHE A 20 21.63 -10.29 10.39
CA PHE A 20 21.10 -9.61 11.56
C PHE A 20 19.91 -10.39 12.11
N ASN A 21 19.98 -10.80 13.36
CA ASN A 21 18.89 -11.47 14.05
C ASN A 21 18.29 -10.50 15.09
N PRO A 22 17.09 -9.94 14.85
CA PRO A 22 16.49 -8.97 15.77
C PRO A 22 16.03 -9.58 17.12
N TYR A 23 16.12 -10.91 17.25
CA TYR A 23 15.67 -11.63 18.47
C TYR A 23 16.84 -12.06 19.38
N THR A 24 18.07 -11.71 19.04
CA THR A 24 19.26 -12.00 19.85
C THR A 24 20.00 -10.71 20.17
N GLU A 25 20.75 -10.71 21.28
CA GLU A 25 21.60 -9.57 21.65
C GLU A 25 22.86 -9.43 20.75
N GLU A 26 23.14 -10.44 19.93
CA GLU A 26 24.21 -10.40 18.92
C GLU A 26 23.69 -9.68 17.66
N GLU A 27 24.21 -8.50 17.41
CA GLU A 27 23.76 -7.63 16.32
C GLU A 27 24.01 -8.22 14.94
N LEU A 28 25.14 -8.89 14.70
CA LEU A 28 25.53 -9.43 13.39
C LEU A 28 26.28 -10.77 13.55
N THR A 29 25.92 -11.75 12.73
CA THR A 29 26.62 -13.05 12.68
C THR A 29 26.97 -13.40 11.25
N THR A 30 28.24 -13.75 11.01
CA THR A 30 28.74 -14.13 9.68
C THR A 30 28.84 -15.66 9.54
N TYR A 31 28.32 -16.18 8.45
CA TYR A 31 28.31 -17.59 8.09
C TYR A 31 28.96 -17.80 6.72
N ARG A 32 29.31 -19.05 6.39
CA ARG A 32 29.67 -19.40 5.01
C ARG A 32 28.43 -19.35 4.11
N LEU A 33 28.50 -18.57 3.03
CA LEU A 33 27.41 -18.40 2.07
C LEU A 33 27.00 -19.75 1.45
N SER A 34 27.97 -20.59 1.05
CA SER A 34 27.73 -21.91 0.49
C SER A 34 26.96 -22.83 1.44
N SER A 35 27.30 -22.80 2.74
CA SER A 35 26.61 -23.58 3.78
C SER A 35 25.17 -23.02 4.02
N PHE A 36 25.02 -21.71 4.03
CA PHE A 36 23.73 -21.06 4.16
C PHE A 36 22.81 -21.42 3.00
N VAL A 37 23.27 -21.30 1.75
CA VAL A 37 22.48 -21.63 0.56
C VAL A 37 22.06 -23.10 0.55
N LYS A 38 22.93 -24.00 0.99
CA LYS A 38 22.61 -25.42 1.09
C LYS A 38 21.53 -25.69 2.12
N ALA A 39 21.62 -25.10 3.30
CA ALA A 39 20.61 -25.23 4.34
C ALA A 39 19.27 -24.61 3.91
N TRP A 40 19.32 -23.46 3.23
CA TRP A 40 18.16 -22.77 2.69
C TRP A 40 17.43 -23.56 1.63
N SER A 41 18.16 -24.17 0.67
CA SER A 41 17.58 -24.97 -0.40
C SER A 41 16.85 -26.23 0.09
N GLN A 42 17.13 -26.66 1.31
CA GLN A 42 16.49 -27.83 1.95
C GLN A 42 15.26 -27.45 2.81
N SER A 43 14.95 -26.17 2.91
CA SER A 43 13.83 -25.66 3.70
C SER A 43 12.81 -24.98 2.80
N ASN A 44 11.52 -25.07 3.15
CA ASN A 44 10.44 -24.37 2.44
C ASN A 44 10.37 -22.87 2.86
N HIS A 45 11.49 -22.17 2.87
CA HIS A 45 11.58 -20.80 3.34
C HIS A 45 11.68 -19.84 2.17
N TYR A 46 11.13 -18.65 2.31
CA TYR A 46 11.23 -17.58 1.32
C TYR A 46 12.36 -16.64 1.72
N LEU A 47 13.26 -16.35 0.77
CA LEU A 47 14.28 -15.32 0.91
C LEU A 47 13.75 -14.04 0.25
N VAL A 48 13.57 -13.01 1.04
CA VAL A 48 13.34 -11.65 0.51
C VAL A 48 14.67 -10.91 0.60
N VAL A 49 15.33 -10.73 -0.53
CA VAL A 49 16.56 -9.93 -0.61
C VAL A 49 16.14 -8.47 -0.80
N VAL A 50 16.38 -7.66 0.22
CA VAL A 50 16.25 -6.19 0.10
C VAL A 50 17.65 -5.64 -0.11
N ASN A 51 17.94 -5.11 -1.28
CA ASN A 51 19.19 -4.41 -1.51
C ASN A 51 19.15 -3.05 -0.82
N THR A 52 19.89 -2.90 0.28
CA THR A 52 19.87 -1.68 1.10
C THR A 52 20.71 -0.54 0.52
N THR A 53 21.50 -0.79 -0.54
CA THR A 53 22.28 0.27 -1.22
C THR A 53 21.42 1.06 -2.19
N ASP A 54 20.37 0.45 -2.73
CA ASP A 54 19.37 1.15 -3.52
C ASP A 54 18.17 1.45 -2.61
N ARG A 55 17.78 2.71 -2.50
CA ARG A 55 16.50 3.06 -1.90
C ARG A 55 15.43 2.19 -2.56
N PHE A 56 14.72 1.38 -1.77
CA PHE A 56 13.55 0.70 -2.29
C PHE A 56 12.58 1.77 -2.80
N VAL A 57 12.56 1.95 -4.11
CA VAL A 57 11.57 2.79 -4.77
C VAL A 57 10.45 1.85 -5.17
N TYR A 58 9.32 1.96 -4.47
CA TYR A 58 8.11 1.27 -4.90
C TYR A 58 7.61 1.94 -6.18
N GLU A 59 7.62 1.21 -7.28
CA GLU A 59 7.00 1.63 -8.53
C GLU A 59 5.59 1.03 -8.59
N PRO A 60 4.54 1.86 -8.38
CA PRO A 60 3.18 1.37 -8.49
C PRO A 60 2.88 0.98 -9.93
N TYR A 61 2.29 -0.20 -10.13
CA TYR A 61 1.88 -0.70 -11.44
C TYR A 61 0.38 -1.02 -11.42
N PRO A 62 -0.49 -0.02 -11.56
CA PRO A 62 -1.94 -0.23 -11.61
C PRO A 62 -2.32 -0.98 -12.89
N ILE A 63 -3.42 -1.72 -12.82
CA ILE A 63 -4.03 -2.34 -14.00
C ILE A 63 -4.46 -1.24 -14.95
N SER A 64 -4.02 -1.29 -16.24
CA SER A 64 -4.51 -0.35 -17.25
C SER A 64 -6.01 -0.57 -17.51
N LEU A 65 -6.76 0.50 -17.45
CA LEU A 65 -8.21 0.56 -17.67
C LEU A 65 -8.59 1.51 -18.81
N ASP A 66 -7.62 1.85 -19.67
CA ASP A 66 -7.79 2.81 -20.77
C ASP A 66 -8.76 2.29 -21.84
N ASP A 67 -8.86 0.98 -21.97
CA ASP A 67 -9.77 0.28 -22.89
C ASP A 67 -11.20 0.14 -22.35
N VAL A 68 -11.45 0.54 -21.08
CA VAL A 68 -12.76 0.40 -20.45
C VAL A 68 -13.50 1.73 -20.48
N GLN A 69 -14.65 1.74 -21.13
CA GLN A 69 -15.58 2.87 -21.11
C GLN A 69 -16.74 2.58 -20.16
N LEU A 70 -17.14 3.59 -19.41
CA LEU A 70 -18.33 3.57 -18.55
C LEU A 70 -19.48 4.26 -19.28
N ASP A 71 -20.68 3.80 -18.98
CA ASP A 71 -21.90 4.39 -19.49
C ASP A 71 -22.18 5.74 -18.79
N ASP A 72 -22.84 6.68 -19.46
CA ASP A 72 -23.03 8.06 -18.96
C ASP A 72 -23.82 8.13 -17.65
N ASP A 73 -24.71 7.17 -17.40
CA ASP A 73 -25.49 7.06 -16.17
C ASP A 73 -24.67 6.67 -14.93
N LEU A 74 -23.44 6.21 -15.11
CA LEU A 74 -22.51 5.90 -14.03
C LEU A 74 -21.82 7.12 -13.41
N THR A 75 -21.98 8.32 -14.01
CA THR A 75 -21.39 9.56 -13.45
C THR A 75 -21.98 9.91 -12.10
N GLU A 76 -23.32 9.79 -11.93
CA GLU A 76 -23.97 9.99 -10.63
C GLU A 76 -23.49 8.99 -9.59
N LEU A 77 -23.25 7.74 -10.02
CA LEU A 77 -22.74 6.67 -9.16
C LEU A 77 -21.30 6.95 -8.72
N GLN A 78 -20.47 7.49 -9.61
CA GLN A 78 -19.10 7.91 -9.30
C GLN A 78 -19.08 8.94 -8.16
N GLU A 79 -19.91 9.97 -8.25
CA GLU A 79 -19.96 11.03 -7.23
C GLU A 79 -20.43 10.48 -5.88
N ALA A 80 -21.47 9.63 -5.87
CA ALA A 80 -21.97 9.02 -4.65
C ALA A 80 -20.93 8.08 -3.99
N ILE A 81 -20.13 7.36 -4.80
CA ILE A 81 -19.04 6.52 -4.29
C ILE A 81 -17.93 7.39 -3.70
N ALA A 82 -17.53 8.47 -4.37
CA ALA A 82 -16.51 9.39 -3.91
C ALA A 82 -16.89 10.04 -2.59
N GLU A 83 -18.12 10.58 -2.48
CA GLU A 83 -18.65 11.14 -1.24
C GLU A 83 -18.64 10.11 -0.11
N ASN A 84 -19.17 8.91 -0.35
CA ASN A 84 -19.19 7.85 0.67
C ASN A 84 -17.79 7.37 1.07
N ALA A 85 -16.83 7.35 0.15
CA ALA A 85 -15.45 7.00 0.46
C ALA A 85 -14.82 8.01 1.42
N HIS A 86 -15.04 9.31 1.17
CA HIS A 86 -14.63 10.38 2.08
C HIS A 86 -15.28 10.25 3.47
N GLU A 87 -16.57 9.99 3.54
CA GLU A 87 -17.28 9.83 4.81
C GLU A 87 -16.77 8.63 5.63
N ILE A 88 -16.48 7.51 4.96
CA ILE A 88 -15.85 6.33 5.59
C ILE A 88 -14.46 6.69 6.12
N TRP A 89 -13.65 7.39 5.33
CA TRP A 89 -12.33 7.84 5.74
C TRP A 89 -12.42 8.79 6.94
N ALA A 90 -13.29 9.79 6.88
CA ALA A 90 -13.48 10.78 7.95
C ALA A 90 -13.95 10.12 9.25
N LYS A 91 -14.89 9.16 9.14
CA LYS A 91 -15.34 8.39 10.30
C LYS A 91 -14.18 7.58 10.93
N ALA A 92 -13.39 6.88 10.13
CA ALA A 92 -12.25 6.12 10.62
C ALA A 92 -11.21 7.02 11.29
N ARG A 93 -10.97 8.22 10.76
CA ARG A 93 -10.08 9.22 11.36
C ARG A 93 -10.64 9.75 12.67
N THR A 94 -11.95 10.06 12.74
CA THR A 94 -12.61 10.47 13.97
C THR A 94 -12.47 9.41 15.07
N ASP A 95 -12.69 8.14 14.74
CA ASP A 95 -12.54 7.02 15.67
C ASP A 95 -11.08 6.87 16.21
N GLN A 96 -10.09 7.33 15.43
CA GLN A 96 -8.68 7.42 15.81
C GLN A 96 -8.33 8.71 16.59
N GLY A 97 -9.29 9.61 16.77
CA GLY A 97 -9.12 10.88 17.49
C GLY A 97 -8.57 12.02 16.61
N TRP A 98 -8.71 11.94 15.29
CA TRP A 98 -8.41 13.05 14.39
C TRP A 98 -9.52 14.09 14.40
N THR A 99 -9.12 15.34 14.21
CA THR A 99 -10.01 16.50 14.16
C THR A 99 -9.63 17.43 13.01
N TYR A 100 -10.49 18.38 12.74
CA TYR A 100 -10.18 19.45 11.80
C TYR A 100 -9.03 20.33 12.33
N GLY A 101 -8.11 20.69 11.45
CA GLY A 101 -7.08 21.70 11.66
C GLY A 101 -6.70 22.35 10.33
N PRO A 102 -6.26 23.62 10.33
CA PRO A 102 -5.97 24.36 9.09
C PRO A 102 -4.80 23.78 8.30
N GLU A 103 -3.95 23.01 8.95
CA GLU A 103 -2.82 22.31 8.38
C GLU A 103 -2.72 20.90 8.94
N ARG A 104 -2.16 19.97 8.16
CA ARG A 104 -1.95 18.61 8.63
C ARG A 104 -0.90 18.55 9.73
N ASN A 105 -1.27 17.98 10.86
CA ASN A 105 -0.39 17.76 12.00
C ASN A 105 -0.61 16.37 12.60
N ASP A 106 0.30 15.44 12.30
CA ASP A 106 0.17 14.04 12.72
C ASP A 106 0.32 13.87 14.26
N GLN A 107 1.07 14.76 14.93
CA GLN A 107 1.23 14.70 16.39
C GLN A 107 -0.04 15.13 17.12
N LYS A 108 -0.74 16.14 16.61
CA LYS A 108 -2.00 16.62 17.14
C LYS A 108 -3.22 15.87 16.57
N LYS A 109 -3.00 15.05 15.53
CA LYS A 109 -4.05 14.40 14.75
C LYS A 109 -5.03 15.40 14.15
N GLU A 110 -4.51 16.40 13.47
CA GLU A 110 -5.29 17.43 12.79
C GLU A 110 -5.05 17.36 11.28
N THR A 111 -6.10 17.57 10.49
CA THR A 111 -6.02 17.71 9.03
C THR A 111 -7.13 18.61 8.50
N PRO A 112 -6.87 19.42 7.43
CA PRO A 112 -7.89 20.28 6.82
C PRO A 112 -9.01 19.48 6.13
N ASP A 113 -8.80 18.20 5.86
CA ASP A 113 -9.77 17.36 5.14
C ASP A 113 -10.87 16.79 6.05
N MET A 114 -10.81 17.04 7.38
CA MET A 114 -11.86 16.65 8.32
C MET A 114 -13.06 17.62 8.23
N VAL A 115 -13.64 17.68 7.03
CA VAL A 115 -14.83 18.49 6.69
C VAL A 115 -15.80 17.63 5.87
N PRO A 116 -17.09 17.99 5.78
CA PRO A 116 -18.02 17.33 4.87
C PRO A 116 -17.50 17.33 3.43
N TYR A 117 -17.76 16.28 2.67
CA TYR A 117 -17.29 16.13 1.29
C TYR A 117 -17.58 17.36 0.42
N CYS A 118 -18.76 17.98 0.54
CA CYS A 118 -19.11 19.18 -0.22
C CYS A 118 -18.18 20.37 0.03
N ASN A 119 -17.50 20.40 1.18
CA ASN A 119 -16.58 21.48 1.58
C ASN A 119 -15.10 21.16 1.28
N LEU A 120 -14.80 19.95 0.78
CA LEU A 120 -13.44 19.62 0.36
C LEU A 120 -12.99 20.50 -0.81
N PRO A 121 -11.68 20.83 -0.88
CA PRO A 121 -11.09 21.39 -2.08
C PRO A 121 -11.32 20.48 -3.30
N GLU A 122 -11.49 21.07 -4.48
CA GLU A 122 -11.72 20.29 -5.70
C GLU A 122 -10.60 19.29 -6.01
N GLY A 123 -9.34 19.58 -5.64
CA GLY A 123 -8.23 18.65 -5.79
C GLY A 123 -8.41 17.36 -5.00
N GLU A 124 -8.92 17.45 -3.77
CA GLU A 124 -9.20 16.29 -2.92
C GLU A 124 -10.41 15.50 -3.46
N LYS A 125 -11.48 16.19 -3.86
CA LYS A 125 -12.63 15.54 -4.51
C LYS A 125 -12.24 14.82 -5.81
N LEU A 126 -11.32 15.40 -6.58
CA LEU A 126 -10.85 14.79 -7.82
C LEU A 126 -10.16 13.45 -7.56
N TYR A 127 -9.39 13.36 -6.49
CA TYR A 127 -8.75 12.12 -6.08
C TYR A 127 -9.79 11.03 -5.74
N ASP A 128 -10.80 11.37 -4.94
CA ASP A 128 -11.86 10.43 -4.55
C ASP A 128 -12.70 9.99 -5.77
N ARG A 129 -13.01 10.94 -6.68
CA ARG A 129 -13.71 10.65 -7.94
C ARG A 129 -12.91 9.73 -8.85
N GLU A 130 -11.60 9.97 -8.98
CA GLU A 130 -10.72 9.12 -9.79
C GLU A 130 -10.68 7.69 -9.23
N MET A 131 -10.53 7.53 -7.92
CA MET A 131 -10.57 6.22 -7.26
C MET A 131 -11.90 5.51 -7.49
N ALA A 132 -13.03 6.23 -7.41
CA ALA A 132 -14.35 5.70 -7.71
C ALA A 132 -14.47 5.23 -9.17
N MET A 133 -14.00 6.05 -10.11
CA MET A 133 -13.99 5.75 -11.55
C MET A 133 -13.15 4.52 -11.86
N GLN A 134 -11.93 4.44 -11.33
CA GLN A 134 -11.03 3.31 -11.53
C GLN A 134 -11.64 2.02 -10.95
N THR A 135 -12.33 2.11 -9.82
CA THR A 135 -13.03 0.97 -9.23
C THR A 135 -14.15 0.46 -10.14
N LEU A 136 -15.00 1.35 -10.65
CA LEU A 136 -16.08 0.99 -11.58
C LEU A 136 -15.55 0.37 -12.87
N LYS A 137 -14.50 0.96 -13.45
CA LYS A 137 -13.83 0.41 -14.63
C LYS A 137 -13.23 -0.97 -14.37
N LEU A 138 -12.60 -1.17 -13.22
CA LEU A 138 -12.03 -2.46 -12.84
C LEU A 138 -13.11 -3.54 -12.72
N VAL A 139 -14.23 -3.23 -12.07
CA VAL A 139 -15.39 -4.13 -11.97
C VAL A 139 -15.85 -4.58 -13.36
N LYS A 140 -15.99 -3.62 -14.30
CA LYS A 140 -16.38 -3.91 -15.69
C LYS A 140 -15.32 -4.74 -16.43
N LYS A 141 -14.04 -4.43 -16.26
CA LYS A 141 -12.93 -5.19 -16.85
C LYS A 141 -12.86 -6.63 -16.38
N LEU A 142 -13.23 -6.88 -15.12
CA LEU A 142 -13.30 -8.23 -14.54
C LEU A 142 -14.53 -9.03 -15.00
N GLY A 143 -15.36 -8.50 -15.90
CA GLY A 143 -16.50 -9.19 -16.50
C GLY A 143 -17.81 -9.04 -15.72
N TYR A 144 -17.89 -8.13 -14.75
CA TYR A 144 -19.13 -7.81 -14.06
C TYR A 144 -19.91 -6.70 -14.77
N GLU A 145 -21.22 -6.76 -14.67
CA GLU A 145 -22.11 -5.70 -15.14
C GLU A 145 -22.66 -4.89 -13.96
N ILE A 146 -22.70 -3.58 -14.14
CA ILE A 146 -23.30 -2.65 -13.17
C ILE A 146 -24.67 -2.29 -13.70
N VAL A 147 -25.71 -2.73 -13.01
CA VAL A 147 -27.11 -2.55 -13.43
C VAL A 147 -27.89 -1.80 -12.36
N ARG A 148 -28.54 -0.68 -12.74
CA ARG A 148 -29.47 0.01 -11.87
C ARG A 148 -30.76 -0.80 -11.72
N ARG A 149 -31.10 -1.20 -10.50
CA ARG A 149 -32.40 -1.80 -10.23
C ARG A 149 -33.50 -0.73 -10.29
N LYS A 150 -34.59 -1.06 -11.00
CA LYS A 150 -35.80 -0.23 -11.04
C LYS A 150 -36.58 -0.37 -9.75
#